data_dc3cf235c16c1f24ac029de23f73705f
#
_entry.id   dc3cf235c16c1f24ac029de23f73705f
#
_cell.length_a   1.000
_cell.length_b   1.000
_cell.length_c   1.000
_cell.angle_alpha   90.00
_cell.angle_beta   90.00
_cell.angle_gamma   90.00
#
_symmetry.space_group_name_H-M   'P 1'
#
loop_
_entity.id
_entity.type
_entity.pdbx_description
1 polymer ?
#
loop_
_entity_poly.entity_id
_entity_poly.type
_entity_poly.pdbx_seq_one_letter_code
_entity_poly.pdbx_strand_id
1 'polypeptide(L)'
;WPVIPADILGQSGTAWQIFPNFQIGQGLTSALCYSARPDPSYNPDKCIFEVSVFELYPEGAEPETEWEYTPVGDPRWRSVLPQDFSNMAAVQQGMKSAGFPGTLPNPYRERSTVNLHYQLSTYMGTGAPRELDH
;
A
#
# COMPACT_ATOMS: atom_id res chain seq x y z
N TRP A 1 -8.85 -19.85 -16.52
CA TRP A 1 -9.25 -18.43 -16.48
C TRP A 1 -10.21 -18.15 -17.60
N PRO A 2 -11.33 -17.49 -17.36
CA PRO A 2 -12.06 -16.88 -18.45
C PRO A 2 -11.08 -15.91 -19.15
N VAL A 3 -11.01 -15.99 -20.46
CA VAL A 3 -10.20 -15.04 -21.24
C VAL A 3 -10.85 -13.68 -21.09
N ILE A 4 -10.25 -12.83 -20.26
CA ILE A 4 -10.72 -11.46 -20.09
C ILE A 4 -10.16 -10.65 -21.27
N PRO A 5 -11.00 -9.94 -22.04
CA PRO A 5 -10.56 -9.08 -23.12
C PRO A 5 -9.53 -8.05 -22.64
N ALA A 6 -8.51 -7.79 -23.44
CA ALA A 6 -7.39 -6.91 -23.06
C ALA A 6 -7.82 -5.46 -22.76
N ASP A 7 -8.89 -5.00 -23.38
CA ASP A 7 -9.50 -3.69 -23.13
C ASP A 7 -10.12 -3.60 -21.73
N ILE A 8 -10.75 -4.67 -21.26
CA ILE A 8 -11.29 -4.75 -19.91
C ILE A 8 -10.17 -4.80 -18.88
N LEU A 9 -9.10 -5.58 -19.14
CA LEU A 9 -7.92 -5.61 -18.28
C LEU A 9 -7.27 -4.23 -18.15
N GLY A 10 -7.17 -3.49 -19.27
CA GLY A 10 -6.64 -2.13 -19.27
C GLY A 10 -7.49 -1.12 -18.49
N GLN A 11 -8.79 -1.35 -18.41
CA GLN A 11 -9.73 -0.48 -17.69
C GLN A 11 -9.85 -0.82 -16.19
N SER A 12 -9.62 -2.07 -15.80
CA SER A 12 -9.80 -2.52 -14.42
C SER A 12 -8.80 -1.91 -13.44
N GLY A 13 -7.67 -1.41 -13.94
CA GLY A 13 -6.56 -0.96 -13.12
C GLY A 13 -5.80 -2.13 -12.49
N THR A 14 -4.57 -1.86 -12.07
CA THR A 14 -3.69 -2.85 -11.44
C THR A 14 -3.38 -2.54 -9.97
N ALA A 15 -3.77 -1.36 -9.50
CA ALA A 15 -3.55 -0.92 -8.14
C ALA A 15 -4.84 -0.34 -7.54
N TRP A 16 -5.23 -0.89 -6.41
CA TRP A 16 -6.42 -0.49 -5.69
C TRP A 16 -6.04 -0.02 -4.30
N GLN A 17 -6.61 1.07 -3.87
CA GLN A 17 -6.45 1.54 -2.51
C GLN A 17 -7.83 1.57 -1.84
N ILE A 18 -7.97 0.78 -0.80
CA ILE A 18 -9.20 0.66 -0.02
C ILE A 18 -8.96 1.39 1.31
N PHE A 19 -9.67 2.50 1.46
CA PHE A 19 -9.59 3.30 2.68
C PHE A 19 -10.01 2.47 3.91
N PRO A 20 -9.36 2.60 5.05
CA PRO A 20 -8.31 3.58 5.34
C PRO A 20 -6.88 3.07 5.11
N ASN A 21 -6.63 1.78 4.98
CA ASN A 21 -5.29 1.22 5.19
C ASN A 21 -4.95 -0.04 4.40
N PHE A 22 -5.69 -0.34 3.36
CA PHE A 22 -5.49 -1.55 2.57
C PHE A 22 -5.19 -1.22 1.12
N GLN A 23 -4.14 -1.86 0.58
CA GLN A 23 -3.73 -1.68 -0.81
C GLN A 23 -3.59 -3.02 -1.50
N ILE A 24 -4.01 -3.10 -2.76
CA ILE A 24 -3.94 -4.28 -3.60
C ILE A 24 -3.18 -3.94 -4.87
N GLY A 25 -2.10 -4.65 -5.13
CA GLY A 25 -1.44 -4.72 -6.44
C GLY A 25 -1.89 -5.98 -7.14
N GLN A 26 -2.73 -5.84 -8.17
CA GLN A 26 -3.32 -6.97 -8.88
C GLN A 26 -2.47 -7.38 -10.07
N GLY A 27 -2.07 -8.66 -10.10
CA GLY A 27 -1.54 -9.34 -11.27
C GLY A 27 -2.61 -10.14 -12.01
N LEU A 28 -2.21 -10.90 -13.03
CA LEU A 28 -3.13 -11.77 -13.79
C LEU A 28 -3.64 -12.94 -12.97
N THR A 29 -2.76 -13.56 -12.20
CA THR A 29 -3.05 -14.76 -11.40
C THR A 29 -2.74 -14.57 -9.93
N SER A 30 -2.33 -13.38 -9.53
CA SER A 30 -1.91 -13.09 -8.17
C SER A 30 -2.31 -11.69 -7.74
N ALA A 31 -2.37 -11.48 -6.44
CA ALA A 31 -2.51 -10.16 -5.85
C ALA A 31 -1.52 -10.00 -4.70
N LEU A 32 -0.80 -8.88 -4.70
CA LEU A 32 0.05 -8.46 -3.60
C LEU A 32 -0.72 -7.43 -2.78
N CYS A 33 -0.95 -7.74 -1.52
CA CYS A 33 -1.74 -6.90 -0.65
C CYS A 33 -0.91 -6.36 0.50
N TYR A 34 -1.15 -5.11 0.84
CA TYR A 34 -0.55 -4.43 1.98
C TYR A 34 -1.63 -3.95 2.94
N SER A 35 -1.38 -4.12 4.23
CA SER A 35 -2.20 -3.52 5.28
C SER A 35 -1.30 -2.87 6.32
N ALA A 36 -1.62 -1.64 6.69
CA ALA A 36 -0.94 -0.95 7.77
C ALA A 36 -1.95 -0.57 8.84
N ARG A 37 -1.68 -0.92 10.08
CA ARG A 37 -2.57 -0.59 11.20
C ARG A 37 -1.77 -0.12 12.41
N PRO A 38 -2.37 0.67 13.29
CA PRO A 38 -1.70 1.18 14.48
C PRO A 38 -1.11 0.05 15.33
N ASP A 39 0.08 0.30 15.87
CA ASP A 39 0.64 -0.51 16.95
C ASP A 39 -0.28 -0.44 18.18
N PRO A 40 -0.41 -1.51 18.99
CA PRO A 40 -1.26 -1.52 20.18
C PRO A 40 -0.94 -0.44 21.20
N SER A 41 0.28 0.10 21.21
CA SER A 41 0.67 1.23 22.06
C SER A 41 0.21 2.58 21.53
N TYR A 42 -0.38 2.64 20.32
CA TYR A 42 -0.73 3.88 19.61
C TYR A 42 0.44 4.85 19.43
N ASN A 43 1.67 4.33 19.44
CA ASN A 43 2.84 5.14 19.13
C ASN A 43 2.83 5.49 17.63
N PRO A 44 2.81 6.79 17.24
CA PRO A 44 2.74 7.22 15.84
C PRO A 44 3.99 6.81 15.03
N ASP A 45 5.06 6.40 15.69
CA ASP A 45 6.28 5.93 15.06
C ASP A 45 6.32 4.42 14.82
N LYS A 46 5.24 3.73 15.15
CA LYS A 46 5.11 2.29 15.01
C LYS A 46 3.83 1.91 14.30
N CYS A 47 3.92 0.91 13.47
CA CYS A 47 2.76 0.28 12.87
C CYS A 47 2.96 -1.24 12.79
N ILE A 48 1.85 -1.95 12.68
CA ILE A 48 1.86 -3.33 12.23
C ILE A 48 1.67 -3.26 10.71
N PHE A 49 2.66 -3.74 9.98
CA PHE A 49 2.64 -3.78 8.53
C PHE A 49 2.55 -5.24 8.07
N GLU A 50 1.50 -5.56 7.37
CA GLU A 50 1.22 -6.91 6.88
C GLU A 50 1.30 -6.92 5.36
N VAL A 51 1.94 -7.95 4.83
CA VAL A 51 2.05 -8.20 3.40
C VAL A 51 1.49 -9.59 3.12
N SER A 52 0.57 -9.69 2.17
CA SER A 52 -0.03 -10.94 1.76
C SER A 52 0.11 -11.11 0.26
N VAL A 53 0.45 -12.31 -0.16
CA VAL A 53 0.42 -12.69 -1.57
C VAL A 53 -0.70 -13.72 -1.74
N PHE A 54 -1.64 -13.40 -2.60
CA PHE A 54 -2.70 -14.31 -3.01
C PHE A 54 -2.40 -14.81 -4.42
N GLU A 55 -2.52 -16.09 -4.61
CA GLU A 55 -2.38 -16.73 -5.93
C GLU A 55 -3.62 -17.52 -6.24
N LEU A 56 -3.96 -17.59 -7.52
CA LEU A 56 -5.08 -18.40 -7.96
C LEU A 56 -4.61 -19.84 -8.19
N TYR A 57 -5.25 -20.75 -7.50
CA TYR A 57 -5.03 -22.19 -7.65
C TYR A 57 -6.25 -22.84 -8.29
N PRO A 58 -6.09 -23.98 -8.98
CA PRO A 58 -7.23 -24.83 -9.34
C PRO A 58 -7.99 -25.26 -8.09
N GLU A 59 -9.28 -25.46 -8.22
CA GLU A 59 -10.14 -25.91 -7.13
C GLU A 59 -9.61 -27.20 -6.52
N GLY A 60 -9.43 -27.22 -5.21
CA GLY A 60 -8.91 -28.37 -4.45
C GLY A 60 -7.39 -28.53 -4.48
N ALA A 61 -6.65 -27.57 -5.08
CA ALA A 61 -5.18 -27.54 -5.07
C ALA A 61 -4.63 -26.36 -4.27
N GLU A 62 -5.44 -25.71 -3.47
CA GLU A 62 -5.06 -24.59 -2.62
C GLU A 62 -4.08 -25.08 -1.53
N PRO A 63 -2.94 -24.40 -1.35
CA PRO A 63 -2.00 -24.74 -0.28
C PRO A 63 -2.57 -24.36 1.10
N GLU A 64 -2.13 -25.06 2.13
CA GLU A 64 -2.28 -24.55 3.48
C GLU A 64 -1.50 -23.26 3.63
N THR A 65 -2.10 -22.27 4.28
CA THR A 65 -1.49 -20.96 4.50
C THR A 65 -1.45 -20.63 5.98
N GLU A 66 -0.37 -20.00 6.39
CA GLU A 66 -0.20 -19.50 7.75
C GLU A 66 0.43 -18.11 7.75
N TRP A 67 0.15 -17.34 8.79
CA TRP A 67 0.78 -16.05 9.00
C TRP A 67 2.11 -16.23 9.72
N GLU A 68 3.13 -15.59 9.20
CA GLU A 68 4.49 -15.66 9.72
C GLU A 68 5.06 -14.26 9.95
N TYR A 69 5.71 -14.06 11.08
CA TYR A 69 6.52 -12.87 11.27
C TYR A 69 7.82 -13.03 10.49
N THR A 70 8.04 -12.10 9.56
CA THR A 70 9.21 -12.13 8.69
C THR A 70 9.98 -10.81 8.79
N PRO A 71 11.22 -10.82 9.29
CA PRO A 71 12.04 -9.62 9.34
C PRO A 71 12.27 -8.98 7.98
N VAL A 72 12.44 -7.68 7.93
CA VAL A 72 12.61 -6.89 6.68
C VAL A 72 13.78 -7.40 5.80
N GLY A 73 14.84 -7.90 6.42
CA GLY A 73 16.01 -8.43 5.68
C GLY A 73 15.91 -9.90 5.27
N ASP A 74 14.78 -10.55 5.46
CA ASP A 74 14.62 -11.97 5.15
C ASP A 74 14.65 -12.21 3.62
N PRO A 75 15.42 -13.21 3.15
CA PRO A 75 15.52 -13.52 1.72
C PRO A 75 14.20 -13.91 1.05
N ARG A 76 13.20 -14.32 1.81
CA ARG A 76 11.85 -14.65 1.30
C ARG A 76 11.15 -13.45 0.66
N TRP A 77 11.51 -12.22 1.05
CA TRP A 77 11.00 -11.01 0.42
C TRP A 77 11.49 -10.79 -1.01
N ARG A 78 12.46 -11.59 -1.48
CA ARG A 78 13.15 -11.39 -2.76
C ARG A 78 13.83 -10.02 -2.82
N SER A 79 14.00 -9.43 -4.00
CA SER A 79 14.77 -8.18 -4.15
C SER A 79 13.96 -6.89 -4.08
N VAL A 80 12.69 -6.92 -4.45
CA VAL A 80 11.87 -5.70 -4.60
C VAL A 80 11.41 -5.17 -3.25
N LEU A 81 10.79 -6.00 -2.44
CA LEU A 81 10.23 -5.57 -1.16
C LEU A 81 11.27 -5.06 -0.16
N PRO A 82 12.46 -5.70 0.02
CA PRO A 82 13.49 -5.14 0.87
C PRO A 82 14.00 -3.77 0.43
N GLN A 83 14.03 -3.47 -0.86
CA GLN A 83 14.39 -2.15 -1.36
C GLN A 83 13.40 -1.09 -0.88
N ASP A 84 12.12 -1.37 -1.00
CA ASP A 84 11.05 -0.46 -0.56
C ASP A 84 11.05 -0.29 0.96
N PHE A 85 11.25 -1.38 1.71
CA PHE A 85 11.23 -1.34 3.17
C PHE A 85 12.47 -0.68 3.79
N SER A 86 13.62 -0.73 3.11
CA SER A 86 14.91 -0.28 3.66
C SER A 86 14.93 1.20 4.02
N ASN A 87 14.14 2.03 3.34
CA ASN A 87 14.12 3.47 3.55
C ASN A 87 12.88 3.98 4.33
N MET A 88 11.89 3.13 4.61
CA MET A 88 10.64 3.55 5.27
C MET A 88 10.89 4.23 6.61
N ALA A 89 11.77 3.67 7.44
CA ALA A 89 12.10 4.27 8.74
C ALA A 89 12.80 5.64 8.61
N ALA A 90 13.68 5.78 7.63
CA ALA A 90 14.36 7.05 7.36
C ALA A 90 13.38 8.11 6.82
N VAL A 91 12.46 7.71 5.93
CA VAL A 91 11.38 8.58 5.44
C VAL A 91 10.51 9.06 6.60
N GLN A 92 10.07 8.16 7.48
CA GLN A 92 9.28 8.51 8.67
C GLN A 92 9.99 9.53 9.56
N GLN A 93 11.30 9.37 9.76
CA GLN A 93 12.08 10.36 10.53
C GLN A 93 12.22 11.70 9.78
N GLY A 94 12.44 11.65 8.46
CA GLY A 94 12.50 12.85 7.63
C GLY A 94 11.21 13.68 7.66
N MET A 95 10.06 13.02 7.70
CA MET A 95 8.75 13.67 7.79
C MET A 95 8.54 14.47 9.09
N LYS A 96 9.34 14.22 10.12
CA LYS A 96 9.31 14.99 11.39
C LYS A 96 10.17 16.25 11.34
N SER A 97 10.94 16.45 10.29
CA SER A 97 11.77 17.64 10.14
C SER A 97 10.91 18.91 10.08
N ALA A 98 11.34 19.94 10.77
CA ALA A 98 10.68 21.26 10.71
C ALA A 98 10.68 21.87 9.30
N GLY A 99 11.59 21.43 8.43
CA GLY A 99 11.64 21.84 7.02
C GLY A 99 10.82 20.97 6.07
N PHE A 100 10.09 19.96 6.57
CA PHE A 100 9.28 19.11 5.73
C PHE A 100 7.91 19.77 5.44
N PRO A 101 7.64 20.20 4.21
CA PRO A 101 6.42 20.96 3.89
C PRO A 101 5.18 20.06 3.71
N GLY A 102 5.36 18.76 3.69
CA GLY A 102 4.36 17.75 3.37
C GLY A 102 4.73 16.95 2.12
N THR A 103 3.96 15.92 1.83
CA THR A 103 4.11 15.12 0.61
C THR A 103 3.45 15.82 -0.58
N LEU A 104 4.05 15.70 -1.74
CA LEU A 104 3.58 16.27 -3.00
C LEU A 104 3.31 15.13 -4.01
N PRO A 105 2.19 14.41 -3.86
CA PRO A 105 1.86 13.35 -4.79
C PRO A 105 1.48 13.91 -6.16
N ASN A 106 1.84 13.19 -7.21
CA ASN A 106 1.48 13.55 -8.57
C ASN A 106 -0.02 13.30 -8.81
N PRO A 107 -0.85 14.33 -9.08
CA PRO A 107 -2.31 14.19 -9.17
C PRO A 107 -2.77 13.33 -10.35
N TYR A 108 -1.93 13.12 -11.34
CA TYR A 108 -2.27 12.32 -12.52
C TYR A 108 -1.86 10.86 -12.38
N ARG A 109 -0.69 10.60 -11.81
CA ARG A 109 -0.12 9.24 -11.70
C ARG A 109 -0.38 8.58 -10.37
N GLU A 110 -0.58 9.37 -9.32
CA GLU A 110 -0.75 8.89 -7.94
C GLU A 110 -2.15 9.23 -7.40
N ARG A 111 -3.17 9.11 -8.26
CA ARG A 111 -4.57 9.46 -7.94
C ARG A 111 -5.09 8.74 -6.69
N SER A 112 -4.73 7.48 -6.52
CA SER A 112 -5.14 6.71 -5.34
C SER A 112 -4.56 7.28 -4.06
N THR A 113 -3.30 7.70 -4.08
CA THR A 113 -2.61 8.36 -2.95
C THR A 113 -3.25 9.72 -2.64
N VAL A 114 -3.50 10.54 -3.68
CA VAL A 114 -4.19 11.83 -3.53
C VAL A 114 -5.58 11.63 -2.91
N ASN A 115 -6.35 10.68 -3.43
CA ASN A 115 -7.66 10.36 -2.89
C ASN A 115 -7.61 9.86 -1.44
N LEU A 116 -6.61 9.05 -1.09
CA LEU A 116 -6.41 8.60 0.29
C LEU A 116 -6.24 9.80 1.23
N HIS A 117 -5.35 10.73 0.90
CA HIS A 117 -5.11 11.93 1.71
C HIS A 117 -6.37 12.79 1.82
N TYR A 118 -7.11 12.94 0.74
CA TYR A 118 -8.37 13.67 0.75
C TYR A 118 -9.40 13.01 1.69
N GLN A 119 -9.61 11.71 1.56
CA GLN A 119 -10.55 10.97 2.41
C GLN A 119 -10.11 11.00 3.88
N LEU A 120 -8.81 10.84 4.14
CA LEU A 120 -8.26 10.90 5.49
C LEU A 120 -8.49 12.27 6.13
N SER A 121 -8.19 13.34 5.41
CA SER A 121 -8.42 14.72 5.88
C SER A 121 -9.89 14.99 6.15
N THR A 122 -10.76 14.51 5.28
CA THR A 122 -12.21 14.60 5.48
C THR A 122 -12.67 13.84 6.72
N TYR A 123 -12.21 12.61 6.87
CA TYR A 123 -12.53 11.76 8.02
C TYR A 123 -12.05 12.36 9.34
N MET A 124 -10.86 12.95 9.35
CA MET A 124 -10.27 13.58 10.54
C MET A 124 -10.77 15.01 10.80
N GLY A 125 -11.55 15.59 9.88
CA GLY A 125 -12.04 16.97 10.02
C GLY A 125 -10.94 18.03 9.91
N THR A 126 -9.80 17.73 9.28
CA THR A 126 -8.67 18.67 9.15
C THR A 126 -8.77 19.59 7.92
N GLY A 127 -9.85 19.48 7.16
CA GLY A 127 -10.06 20.22 5.91
C GLY A 127 -9.42 19.51 4.70
N ALA A 128 -9.68 20.03 3.51
CA ALA A 128 -9.08 19.51 2.29
C ALA A 128 -7.55 19.70 2.30
N PRO A 129 -6.78 18.76 1.75
CA PRO A 129 -5.36 18.95 1.52
C PRO A 129 -5.15 20.23 0.68
N ARG A 130 -4.07 20.97 0.95
CA ARG A 130 -3.74 22.14 0.15
C ARG A 130 -3.47 21.73 -1.29
N GLU A 131 -4.19 22.32 -2.22
CA GLU A 131 -3.77 22.33 -3.62
C GLU A 131 -2.57 23.29 -3.72
N LEU A 132 -1.53 22.86 -4.39
CA LEU A 132 -0.44 23.76 -4.72
C LEU A 132 -0.89 24.56 -5.94
N ASP A 133 -0.92 25.88 -5.79
CA ASP A 133 -1.04 26.78 -6.93
C ASP A 133 0.15 26.55 -7.87
N HIS A 134 -0.14 26.11 -9.08
CA HIS A 134 0.84 25.88 -10.15
C HIS A 134 1.06 27.14 -10.95
#